data_cfe7e4084e22cce0f32219f0ee6b75ee
#
_entry.id   cfe7e4084e22cce0f32219f0ee6b75ee
#
_cell.length_a   1.000
_cell.length_b   1.000
_cell.length_c   1.000
_cell.angle_alpha   90.00
_cell.angle_beta   90.00
_cell.angle_gamma   90.00
#
_symmetry.space_group_name_H-M   'P 1'
#
loop_
_entity.id
_entity.type
_entity.pdbx_description
1 polymer ?
#
loop_
_entity_poly.entity_id
_entity_poly.type
_entity_poly.pdbx_seq_one_letter_code
_entity_poly.pdbx_strand_id
1 'polypeptide(L)'
;MIWGRRNWERLNQMLDEGIRGEFEESKYDESELSKVESKWKRFLQDSAMAKQNLETEKANIKGLISDISHQTKTPMANIKLYSELLSEQLEEDGMEAELLGQIQAQAQKLEFLIQALTKLSRLETNILEVVPVKSQVKPLLESAVEEIRKKAEKKEIQIKIEMDFEAEAVFDRKWTEEALYNLLDNAVKYSPTGSEVLISTKLYEMWCVIAVSDRGRGISEEEIPKIFGRFYREKEVQQEEGVGIGLYLVREILQKEGGFIKVNSEVGKGSTFLCYLPR
;
A
#
# COMPACT_ATOMS: atom_id res chain seq x y z
N MET A 1 -23.06 50.22 -13.11
CA MET A 1 -21.96 49.34 -13.53
C MET A 1 -20.82 49.26 -12.49
N ILE A 2 -20.51 50.33 -11.72
CA ILE A 2 -19.38 50.34 -10.75
C ILE A 2 -19.65 49.49 -9.49
N TRP A 3 -20.91 49.36 -9.06
CA TRP A 3 -21.32 48.63 -7.87
C TRP A 3 -21.15 47.10 -8.03
N GLY A 4 -21.38 46.57 -9.21
CA GLY A 4 -21.19 45.14 -9.50
C GLY A 4 -19.72 44.70 -9.57
N ARG A 5 -18.81 45.57 -10.02
CA ARG A 5 -17.38 45.27 -10.16
C ARG A 5 -16.69 45.17 -8.81
N ARG A 6 -17.01 46.06 -7.85
CA ARG A 6 -16.44 46.05 -6.49
C ARG A 6 -16.88 44.85 -5.66
N ASN A 7 -18.14 44.43 -5.82
CA ASN A 7 -18.65 43.21 -5.18
C ASN A 7 -18.01 41.94 -5.77
N TRP A 8 -17.74 41.92 -7.08
CA TRP A 8 -17.06 40.80 -7.74
C TRP A 8 -15.60 40.69 -7.30
N GLU A 9 -14.89 41.80 -7.19
CA GLU A 9 -13.52 41.83 -6.70
C GLU A 9 -13.45 41.32 -5.24
N ARG A 10 -14.40 41.72 -4.38
CA ARG A 10 -14.48 41.24 -2.99
C ARG A 10 -14.81 39.76 -2.92
N LEU A 11 -15.72 39.23 -3.76
CA LEU A 11 -16.03 37.79 -3.81
C LEU A 11 -14.83 36.97 -4.23
N ASN A 12 -14.04 37.38 -5.22
CA ASN A 12 -12.83 36.72 -5.60
C ASN A 12 -11.80 36.74 -4.47
N GLN A 13 -11.61 37.86 -3.82
CA GLN A 13 -10.73 37.99 -2.67
C GLN A 13 -11.14 37.03 -1.53
N MET A 14 -12.44 36.94 -1.21
CA MET A 14 -12.95 36.00 -0.21
C MET A 14 -12.64 34.54 -0.54
N LEU A 15 -12.74 34.15 -1.82
CA LEU A 15 -12.38 32.81 -2.26
C LEU A 15 -10.88 32.54 -2.07
N ASP A 16 -10.03 33.50 -2.48
CA ASP A 16 -8.58 33.38 -2.34
C ASP A 16 -8.13 33.33 -0.88
N GLU A 17 -8.72 34.18 -0.03
CA GLU A 17 -8.48 34.19 1.42
C GLU A 17 -8.98 32.89 2.07
N GLY A 18 -10.16 32.38 1.64
CA GLY A 18 -10.71 31.11 2.12
C GLY A 18 -9.83 29.91 1.76
N ILE A 19 -9.26 29.87 0.55
CA ILE A 19 -8.32 28.83 0.12
C ILE A 19 -7.03 28.86 0.96
N ARG A 20 -6.55 30.06 1.33
CA ARG A 20 -5.36 30.24 2.17
C ARG A 20 -5.63 30.07 3.68
N GLY A 21 -6.89 29.98 4.09
CA GLY A 21 -7.27 29.92 5.50
C GLY A 21 -7.17 31.25 6.25
N GLU A 22 -7.08 32.36 5.52
CA GLU A 22 -6.88 33.73 6.04
C GLU A 22 -8.13 34.58 6.00
N PHE A 23 -9.29 34.00 5.68
CA PHE A 23 -10.53 34.76 5.51
C PHE A 23 -11.01 35.40 6.80
N GLU A 24 -11.13 36.73 6.79
CA GLU A 24 -11.76 37.53 7.84
C GLU A 24 -13.02 38.24 7.31
N GLU A 25 -14.10 38.15 8.07
CA GLU A 25 -15.36 38.80 7.77
C GLU A 25 -15.23 40.32 7.99
N SER A 26 -15.70 41.11 7.02
CA SER A 26 -15.78 42.56 7.20
C SER A 26 -16.83 42.96 8.29
N LYS A 27 -16.83 44.23 8.72
CA LYS A 27 -17.87 44.68 9.66
C LYS A 27 -19.25 44.46 9.04
N TYR A 28 -20.08 43.70 9.74
CA TYR A 28 -21.41 43.37 9.30
C TYR A 28 -22.23 44.64 9.05
N ASP A 29 -22.79 44.76 7.87
CA ASP A 29 -23.83 45.64 7.48
C ASP A 29 -25.01 44.82 6.93
N GLU A 30 -26.18 45.39 6.73
CA GLU A 30 -27.35 44.63 6.22
C GLU A 30 -27.30 44.39 4.68
N SER A 31 -26.14 44.58 4.06
CA SER A 31 -25.96 44.36 2.63
C SER A 31 -26.02 42.87 2.25
N GLU A 32 -26.40 42.60 1.02
CA GLU A 32 -26.41 41.24 0.46
C GLU A 32 -24.98 40.64 0.47
N LEU A 33 -23.93 41.46 0.32
CA LEU A 33 -22.54 41.00 0.36
C LEU A 33 -22.17 40.55 1.76
N SER A 34 -22.53 41.27 2.80
CA SER A 34 -22.28 40.92 4.20
C SER A 34 -22.97 39.60 4.59
N LYS A 35 -24.18 39.36 4.06
CA LYS A 35 -24.86 38.06 4.23
C LYS A 35 -24.12 36.91 3.56
N VAL A 36 -23.50 37.16 2.41
CA VAL A 36 -22.67 36.16 1.71
C VAL A 36 -21.39 35.90 2.49
N GLU A 37 -20.72 36.93 2.99
CA GLU A 37 -19.52 36.80 3.82
C GLU A 37 -19.78 35.95 5.08
N SER A 38 -20.89 36.20 5.79
CA SER A 38 -21.28 35.42 6.96
C SER A 38 -21.57 33.94 6.63
N LYS A 39 -22.24 33.68 5.51
CA LYS A 39 -22.47 32.29 5.04
C LYS A 39 -21.16 31.60 4.65
N TRP A 40 -20.25 32.31 3.98
CA TRP A 40 -18.96 31.82 3.60
C TRP A 40 -18.09 31.47 4.80
N LYS A 41 -18.03 32.37 5.79
CA LYS A 41 -17.34 32.12 7.05
C LYS A 41 -17.85 30.86 7.74
N ARG A 42 -19.18 30.72 7.84
CA ARG A 42 -19.78 29.52 8.42
C ARG A 42 -19.40 28.26 7.67
N PHE A 43 -19.45 28.29 6.34
CA PHE A 43 -19.04 27.15 5.50
C PHE A 43 -17.58 26.78 5.73
N LEU A 44 -16.66 27.75 5.80
CA LEU A 44 -15.25 27.50 6.08
C LEU A 44 -15.04 26.92 7.48
N GLN A 45 -15.74 27.41 8.48
CA GLN A 45 -15.70 26.90 9.85
C GLN A 45 -16.23 25.46 9.93
N ASP A 46 -17.37 25.17 9.32
CA ASP A 46 -17.96 23.83 9.27
C ASP A 46 -17.04 22.86 8.53
N SER A 47 -16.44 23.30 7.43
CA SER A 47 -15.47 22.51 6.65
C SER A 47 -14.19 22.23 7.46
N ALA A 48 -13.65 23.22 8.16
CA ALA A 48 -12.47 23.05 9.02
C ALA A 48 -12.77 22.09 10.18
N MET A 49 -13.93 22.22 10.84
CA MET A 49 -14.37 21.30 11.88
C MET A 49 -14.55 19.87 11.36
N ALA A 50 -15.18 19.70 10.20
CA ALA A 50 -15.36 18.38 9.59
C ALA A 50 -14.00 17.72 9.28
N LYS A 51 -13.04 18.49 8.75
CA LYS A 51 -11.68 18.02 8.50
C LYS A 51 -10.97 17.61 9.79
N GLN A 52 -11.05 18.44 10.84
CA GLN A 52 -10.44 18.14 12.12
C GLN A 52 -11.05 16.89 12.78
N ASN A 53 -12.37 16.73 12.73
CA ASN A 53 -13.06 15.56 13.24
C ASN A 53 -12.61 14.29 12.51
N LEU A 54 -12.48 14.36 11.16
CA LEU A 54 -12.00 13.24 10.36
C LEU A 54 -10.56 12.86 10.70
N GLU A 55 -9.69 13.85 10.93
CA GLU A 55 -8.29 13.59 11.34
C GLU A 55 -8.23 12.97 12.74
N THR A 56 -9.07 13.43 13.67
CA THR A 56 -9.18 12.86 15.01
C THR A 56 -9.68 11.42 14.97
N GLU A 57 -10.71 11.15 14.19
CA GLU A 57 -11.26 9.79 14.02
C GLU A 57 -10.24 8.84 13.40
N LYS A 58 -9.50 9.29 12.37
CA LYS A 58 -8.39 8.53 11.80
C LYS A 58 -7.30 8.22 12.83
N ALA A 59 -6.94 9.19 13.66
CA ALA A 59 -5.94 9.00 14.72
C ALA A 59 -6.42 8.00 15.78
N ASN A 60 -7.69 8.04 16.17
CA ASN A 60 -8.29 7.10 17.11
C ASN A 60 -8.32 5.66 16.55
N ILE A 61 -8.76 5.49 15.32
CA ILE A 61 -8.76 4.17 14.64
C ILE A 61 -7.35 3.60 14.59
N LYS A 62 -6.35 4.41 14.30
CA LYS A 62 -4.95 4.00 14.31
C LYS A 62 -4.49 3.52 15.68
N GLY A 63 -4.78 4.29 16.74
CA GLY A 63 -4.46 3.90 18.10
C GLY A 63 -5.04 2.51 18.42
N LEU A 64 -6.33 2.32 18.13
CA LEU A 64 -7.01 1.04 18.32
C LEU A 64 -6.34 -0.10 17.54
N ILE A 65 -5.99 0.10 16.26
CA ILE A 65 -5.32 -0.93 15.46
C ILE A 65 -3.94 -1.27 16.02
N SER A 66 -3.18 -0.27 16.47
CA SER A 66 -1.88 -0.48 17.11
C SER A 66 -2.02 -1.29 18.41
N ASP A 67 -2.98 -0.93 19.25
CA ASP A 67 -3.24 -1.60 20.53
C ASP A 67 -3.69 -3.06 20.31
N ILE A 68 -4.64 -3.29 19.41
CA ILE A 68 -5.07 -4.64 19.02
C ILE A 68 -3.89 -5.45 18.50
N SER A 69 -3.05 -4.86 17.65
CA SER A 69 -1.88 -5.55 17.09
C SER A 69 -0.87 -5.95 18.16
N HIS A 70 -0.62 -5.08 19.13
CA HIS A 70 0.27 -5.39 20.25
C HIS A 70 -0.32 -6.42 21.20
N GLN A 71 -1.61 -6.30 21.54
CA GLN A 71 -2.30 -7.21 22.45
C GLN A 71 -2.54 -8.61 21.86
N THR A 72 -2.63 -8.72 20.55
CA THR A 72 -2.80 -10.02 19.87
C THR A 72 -1.50 -10.75 19.59
N LYS A 73 -0.37 -10.05 19.49
CA LYS A 73 0.95 -10.69 19.31
C LYS A 73 1.30 -11.67 20.43
N THR A 74 1.03 -11.31 21.66
CA THR A 74 1.38 -12.15 22.84
C THR A 74 0.60 -13.47 22.88
N PRO A 75 -0.76 -13.51 22.78
CA PRO A 75 -1.47 -14.77 22.74
C PRO A 75 -1.14 -15.60 21.51
N MET A 76 -0.84 -14.97 20.37
CA MET A 76 -0.42 -15.67 19.15
C MET A 76 0.93 -16.37 19.35
N ALA A 77 1.92 -15.67 19.93
CA ALA A 77 3.21 -16.26 20.26
C ALA A 77 3.07 -17.43 21.22
N ASN A 78 2.15 -17.35 22.19
CA ASN A 78 1.86 -18.45 23.13
C ASN A 78 1.21 -19.63 22.42
N ILE A 79 0.22 -19.41 21.54
CA ILE A 79 -0.40 -20.47 20.74
C ILE A 79 0.65 -21.19 19.91
N LYS A 80 1.52 -20.44 19.25
CA LYS A 80 2.62 -20.99 18.44
C LYS A 80 3.57 -21.83 19.30
N LEU A 81 4.04 -21.29 20.42
CA LEU A 81 4.92 -21.99 21.34
C LEU A 81 4.31 -23.29 21.88
N TYR A 82 3.05 -23.24 22.35
CA TYR A 82 2.39 -24.43 22.88
C TYR A 82 2.13 -25.48 21.80
N SER A 83 1.82 -25.04 20.59
CA SER A 83 1.64 -25.96 19.47
C SER A 83 2.95 -26.58 18.98
N GLU A 84 4.08 -25.85 19.05
CA GLU A 84 5.43 -26.40 18.80
C GLU A 84 5.80 -27.44 19.85
N LEU A 85 5.60 -27.15 21.15
CA LEU A 85 5.87 -28.10 22.26
C LEU A 85 5.01 -29.36 22.18
N LEU A 86 3.74 -29.25 21.78
CA LEU A 86 2.87 -30.40 21.57
C LEU A 86 3.30 -31.24 20.37
N SER A 87 3.76 -30.59 19.30
CA SER A 87 4.26 -31.26 18.09
C SER A 87 5.45 -32.17 18.39
N GLU A 88 6.35 -31.78 19.32
CA GLU A 88 7.49 -32.59 19.74
C GLU A 88 7.10 -33.88 20.50
N GLN A 89 5.87 -33.96 21.01
CA GLN A 89 5.38 -35.05 21.85
C GLN A 89 4.42 -35.99 21.12
N LEU A 90 3.99 -35.64 19.90
CA LEU A 90 3.02 -36.41 19.11
C LEU A 90 3.72 -37.26 18.05
N GLU A 91 3.12 -38.41 17.75
CA GLU A 91 3.52 -39.22 16.60
C GLU A 91 3.15 -38.51 15.29
N GLU A 92 4.05 -38.50 14.29
CA GLU A 92 3.92 -37.71 13.06
C GLU A 92 2.66 -38.04 12.24
N ASP A 93 2.14 -39.26 12.33
CA ASP A 93 1.00 -39.75 11.52
C ASP A 93 -0.34 -39.80 12.31
N GLY A 94 -0.43 -39.15 13.47
CA GLY A 94 -1.64 -39.16 14.32
C GLY A 94 -2.65 -38.07 13.92
N MET A 95 -3.94 -38.33 14.20
CA MET A 95 -5.03 -37.33 14.04
C MET A 95 -4.74 -36.05 14.84
N GLU A 96 -4.09 -36.18 16.00
CA GLU A 96 -3.67 -35.09 16.86
C GLU A 96 -2.61 -34.22 16.19
N ALA A 97 -1.66 -34.81 15.45
CA ALA A 97 -0.63 -34.09 14.73
C ALA A 97 -1.25 -33.29 13.54
N GLU A 98 -2.22 -33.86 12.84
CA GLU A 98 -2.98 -33.15 11.79
C GLU A 98 -3.75 -31.94 12.35
N LEU A 99 -4.48 -32.12 13.45
CA LEU A 99 -5.21 -31.03 14.10
C LEU A 99 -4.26 -29.93 14.61
N LEU A 100 -3.13 -30.33 15.14
CA LEU A 100 -2.11 -29.39 15.60
C LEU A 100 -1.52 -28.60 14.44
N GLY A 101 -1.24 -29.24 13.31
CA GLY A 101 -0.83 -28.59 12.08
C GLY A 101 -1.84 -27.54 11.58
N GLN A 102 -3.14 -27.86 11.66
CA GLN A 102 -4.21 -26.93 11.35
C GLN A 102 -4.24 -25.71 12.30
N ILE A 103 -4.03 -25.92 13.60
CA ILE A 103 -3.95 -24.83 14.59
C ILE A 103 -2.75 -23.93 14.28
N GLN A 104 -1.59 -24.49 13.98
CA GLN A 104 -0.39 -23.73 13.62
C GLN A 104 -0.63 -22.89 12.35
N ALA A 105 -1.24 -23.48 11.32
CA ALA A 105 -1.56 -22.77 10.09
C ALA A 105 -2.53 -21.59 10.32
N GLN A 106 -3.56 -21.77 11.17
CA GLN A 106 -4.48 -20.69 11.53
C GLN A 106 -3.79 -19.61 12.36
N ALA A 107 -2.92 -19.98 13.28
CA ALA A 107 -2.14 -19.04 14.06
C ALA A 107 -1.22 -18.18 13.17
N GLN A 108 -0.51 -18.78 12.24
CA GLN A 108 0.31 -18.06 11.26
C GLN A 108 -0.51 -17.12 10.39
N LYS A 109 -1.68 -17.58 9.92
CA LYS A 109 -2.60 -16.75 9.14
C LYS A 109 -3.07 -15.53 9.92
N LEU A 110 -3.39 -15.69 11.21
CA LEU A 110 -3.82 -14.58 12.07
C LEU A 110 -2.69 -13.60 12.35
N GLU A 111 -1.47 -14.09 12.60
CA GLU A 111 -0.27 -13.25 12.75
C GLU A 111 -0.04 -12.39 11.51
N PHE A 112 -0.13 -12.98 10.33
CA PHE A 112 0.03 -12.28 9.06
C PHE A 112 -1.08 -11.21 8.85
N LEU A 113 -2.34 -11.52 9.21
CA LEU A 113 -3.45 -10.55 9.16
C LEU A 113 -3.20 -9.33 10.03
N ILE A 114 -2.73 -9.56 11.26
CA ILE A 114 -2.43 -8.48 12.20
C ILE A 114 -1.28 -7.59 11.70
N GLN A 115 -0.22 -8.20 11.17
CA GLN A 115 0.91 -7.47 10.60
C GLN A 115 0.47 -6.63 9.39
N ALA A 116 -0.33 -7.22 8.50
CA ALA A 116 -0.86 -6.55 7.33
C ALA A 116 -1.78 -5.38 7.71
N LEU A 117 -2.67 -5.57 8.70
CA LEU A 117 -3.55 -4.51 9.21
C LEU A 117 -2.75 -3.38 9.86
N THR A 118 -1.67 -3.71 10.58
CA THR A 118 -0.78 -2.72 11.18
C THR A 118 -0.06 -1.89 10.12
N LYS A 119 0.49 -2.54 9.08
CA LYS A 119 1.13 -1.87 7.94
C LYS A 119 0.14 -0.94 7.22
N LEU A 120 -1.06 -1.44 6.97
CA LEU A 120 -2.13 -0.68 6.32
C LEU A 120 -2.53 0.56 7.13
N SER A 121 -2.79 0.39 8.43
CA SER A 121 -3.14 1.49 9.33
C SER A 121 -2.07 2.59 9.34
N ARG A 122 -0.79 2.20 9.36
CA ARG A 122 0.33 3.15 9.30
C ARG A 122 0.37 3.94 7.99
N LEU A 123 0.05 3.32 6.86
CA LEU A 123 0.02 3.97 5.55
C LEU A 123 -1.16 4.93 5.38
N GLU A 124 -2.36 4.55 5.83
CA GLU A 124 -3.58 5.35 5.63
C GLU A 124 -3.63 6.61 6.49
N THR A 125 -3.02 6.56 7.66
CA THR A 125 -3.07 7.68 8.61
C THR A 125 -2.06 8.79 8.33
N ASN A 126 -1.36 8.77 7.18
CA ASN A 126 -0.29 9.73 6.82
C ASN A 126 0.83 9.89 7.89
N ILE A 127 0.91 8.96 8.86
CA ILE A 127 1.92 8.99 9.93
C ILE A 127 3.24 8.40 9.44
N LEU A 128 3.20 7.64 8.37
CA LEU A 128 4.41 7.33 7.65
C LEU A 128 4.73 8.52 6.75
N GLU A 129 5.67 9.31 7.20
CA GLU A 129 6.36 10.23 6.31
C GLU A 129 7.08 9.37 5.27
N VAL A 130 6.45 9.22 4.11
CA VAL A 130 7.13 8.77 2.91
C VAL A 130 7.96 9.97 2.48
N VAL A 131 9.29 9.84 2.55
CA VAL A 131 10.24 10.90 2.19
C VAL A 131 10.98 10.47 0.93
N PRO A 132 10.41 10.70 -0.27
CA PRO A 132 11.07 10.34 -1.51
C PRO A 132 12.32 11.18 -1.70
N VAL A 133 13.44 10.52 -1.92
CA VAL A 133 14.73 11.16 -2.24
C VAL A 133 15.31 10.55 -3.51
N LYS A 134 16.01 11.36 -4.29
CA LYS A 134 16.69 10.88 -5.50
C LYS A 134 17.77 9.86 -5.11
N SER A 135 17.64 8.64 -5.60
CA SER A 135 18.46 7.50 -5.21
C SER A 135 18.72 6.56 -6.39
N GLN A 136 19.80 5.79 -6.32
CA GLN A 136 20.10 4.74 -7.28
C GLN A 136 19.15 3.56 -7.11
N VAL A 137 18.64 3.03 -8.23
CA VAL A 137 17.68 1.92 -8.26
C VAL A 137 18.37 0.57 -8.03
N LYS A 138 19.61 0.40 -8.48
CA LYS A 138 20.35 -0.88 -8.39
C LYS A 138 20.45 -1.44 -6.96
N PRO A 139 20.89 -0.67 -5.94
CA PRO A 139 20.96 -1.19 -4.57
C PRO A 139 19.59 -1.55 -3.98
N LEU A 140 18.52 -0.89 -4.42
CA LEU A 140 17.15 -1.20 -4.04
C LEU A 140 16.71 -2.57 -4.58
N LEU A 141 16.99 -2.85 -5.87
CA LEU A 141 16.66 -4.13 -6.50
C LEU A 141 17.46 -5.29 -5.88
N GLU A 142 18.75 -5.08 -5.63
CA GLU A 142 19.61 -6.09 -4.99
C GLU A 142 19.10 -6.44 -3.58
N SER A 143 18.70 -5.45 -2.80
CA SER A 143 18.14 -5.66 -1.46
C SER A 143 16.82 -6.44 -1.50
N ALA A 144 15.90 -6.05 -2.36
CA ALA A 144 14.60 -6.72 -2.51
C ALA A 144 14.76 -8.19 -2.98
N VAL A 145 15.70 -8.45 -3.88
CA VAL A 145 16.00 -9.82 -4.33
C VAL A 145 16.63 -10.65 -3.21
N GLU A 146 17.53 -10.08 -2.41
CA GLU A 146 18.12 -10.79 -1.28
C GLU A 146 17.06 -11.21 -0.26
N GLU A 147 16.08 -10.36 0.02
CA GLU A 147 15.01 -10.66 0.98
C GLU A 147 14.12 -11.85 0.53
N ILE A 148 13.83 -11.97 -0.79
CA ILE A 148 13.00 -13.05 -1.33
C ILE A 148 13.78 -14.32 -1.68
N ARG A 149 15.11 -14.27 -1.69
CA ARG A 149 16.01 -15.34 -2.18
C ARG A 149 15.66 -16.72 -1.63
N LYS A 150 15.52 -16.85 -0.30
CA LYS A 150 15.21 -18.14 0.34
C LYS A 150 13.89 -18.76 -0.15
N LYS A 151 12.88 -17.93 -0.40
CA LYS A 151 11.60 -18.42 -0.92
C LYS A 151 11.71 -18.84 -2.37
N ALA A 152 12.46 -18.09 -3.19
CA ALA A 152 12.73 -18.42 -4.58
C ALA A 152 13.52 -19.72 -4.71
N GLU A 153 14.58 -19.90 -3.93
CA GLU A 153 15.40 -21.12 -3.89
C GLU A 153 14.57 -22.35 -3.50
N LYS A 154 13.70 -22.25 -2.49
CA LYS A 154 12.79 -23.35 -2.09
C LYS A 154 11.88 -23.81 -3.23
N LYS A 155 11.57 -22.92 -4.16
CA LYS A 155 10.73 -23.18 -5.34
C LYS A 155 11.54 -23.35 -6.63
N GLU A 156 12.87 -23.39 -6.53
CA GLU A 156 13.82 -23.50 -7.67
C GLU A 156 13.62 -22.38 -8.72
N ILE A 157 13.13 -21.19 -8.28
CA ILE A 157 12.89 -20.06 -9.16
C ILE A 157 14.15 -19.19 -9.26
N GLN A 158 14.58 -18.93 -10.50
CA GLN A 158 15.68 -18.02 -10.78
C GLN A 158 15.17 -16.59 -10.90
N ILE A 159 15.77 -15.67 -10.11
CA ILE A 159 15.47 -14.24 -10.22
C ILE A 159 16.62 -13.58 -10.99
N LYS A 160 16.30 -12.93 -12.11
CA LYS A 160 17.25 -12.19 -12.94
C LYS A 160 16.98 -10.70 -12.88
N ILE A 161 18.06 -9.92 -12.82
CA ILE A 161 17.99 -8.45 -12.93
C ILE A 161 18.63 -8.07 -14.27
N GLU A 162 17.84 -7.47 -15.16
CA GLU A 162 18.29 -6.90 -16.42
C GLU A 162 18.28 -5.38 -16.34
N MET A 163 19.47 -4.79 -16.31
CA MET A 163 19.66 -3.36 -16.13
C MET A 163 20.85 -2.90 -16.96
N ASP A 164 20.56 -2.18 -18.05
CA ASP A 164 21.60 -1.72 -19.00
C ASP A 164 22.36 -0.48 -18.56
N PHE A 165 21.93 0.17 -17.46
CA PHE A 165 22.50 1.46 -17.01
C PHE A 165 22.25 1.67 -15.50
N GLU A 166 22.96 2.65 -14.92
CA GLU A 166 22.70 3.09 -13.55
C GLU A 166 21.46 4.01 -13.51
N ALA A 167 20.30 3.44 -13.20
CA ALA A 167 19.05 4.18 -13.09
C ALA A 167 18.97 4.90 -11.75
N GLU A 168 18.54 6.17 -11.79
CA GLU A 168 18.14 6.95 -10.63
C GLU A 168 16.65 7.29 -10.70
N ALA A 169 16.00 7.31 -9.53
CA ALA A 169 14.59 7.71 -9.37
C ALA A 169 14.40 8.39 -8.01
N VAL A 170 13.25 9.05 -7.86
CA VAL A 170 12.85 9.69 -6.61
C VAL A 170 11.89 8.74 -5.88
N PHE A 171 12.36 8.18 -4.76
CA PHE A 171 11.59 7.22 -3.97
C PHE A 171 12.07 7.18 -2.50
N ASP A 172 11.23 6.65 -1.62
CA ASP A 172 11.61 6.29 -0.26
C ASP A 172 12.12 4.84 -0.25
N ARG A 173 13.41 4.65 0.03
CA ARG A 173 14.07 3.34 -0.06
C ARG A 173 13.31 2.25 0.70
N LYS A 174 12.91 2.52 1.94
CA LYS A 174 12.25 1.55 2.82
C LYS A 174 10.90 1.12 2.27
N TRP A 175 10.12 2.08 1.78
CA TRP A 175 8.78 1.79 1.29
C TRP A 175 8.77 1.18 -0.09
N THR A 176 9.64 1.65 -0.99
CA THR A 176 9.78 1.04 -2.32
C THR A 176 10.33 -0.37 -2.22
N GLU A 177 11.25 -0.66 -1.28
CA GLU A 177 11.75 -2.01 -1.01
C GLU A 177 10.61 -2.94 -0.56
N GLU A 178 9.74 -2.50 0.36
CA GLU A 178 8.52 -3.21 0.76
C GLU A 178 7.58 -3.45 -0.43
N ALA A 179 7.39 -2.45 -1.32
CA ALA A 179 6.57 -2.59 -2.51
C ALA A 179 7.15 -3.65 -3.48
N LEU A 180 8.45 -3.60 -3.75
CA LEU A 180 9.13 -4.59 -4.59
C LEU A 180 9.09 -5.99 -3.98
N TYR A 181 9.29 -6.12 -2.67
CA TYR A 181 9.16 -7.39 -1.98
C TYR A 181 7.77 -8.01 -2.19
N ASN A 182 6.70 -7.22 -2.06
CA ASN A 182 5.33 -7.72 -2.30
C ASN A 182 5.11 -8.18 -3.75
N LEU A 183 5.70 -7.50 -4.74
CA LEU A 183 5.63 -7.93 -6.13
C LEU A 183 6.43 -9.20 -6.38
N LEU A 184 7.64 -9.29 -5.83
CA LEU A 184 8.50 -10.47 -5.96
C LEU A 184 7.92 -11.69 -5.22
N ASP A 185 7.31 -11.47 -4.04
CA ASP A 185 6.62 -12.54 -3.31
C ASP A 185 5.45 -13.10 -4.13
N ASN A 186 4.66 -12.24 -4.75
CA ASN A 186 3.61 -12.65 -5.67
C ASN A 186 4.18 -13.39 -6.89
N ALA A 187 5.24 -12.88 -7.52
CA ALA A 187 5.87 -13.50 -8.67
C ALA A 187 6.38 -14.91 -8.35
N VAL A 188 7.08 -15.08 -7.21
CA VAL A 188 7.55 -16.38 -6.74
C VAL A 188 6.39 -17.31 -6.36
N LYS A 189 5.38 -16.77 -5.69
CA LYS A 189 4.23 -17.54 -5.22
C LYS A 189 3.42 -18.15 -6.36
N TYR A 190 3.10 -17.35 -7.37
CA TYR A 190 2.20 -17.75 -8.46
C TYR A 190 2.92 -18.38 -9.68
N SER A 191 4.23 -18.36 -9.69
CA SER A 191 5.02 -19.03 -10.74
C SER A 191 5.19 -20.53 -10.49
N PRO A 192 5.28 -21.34 -11.53
CA PRO A 192 5.63 -22.76 -11.43
C PRO A 192 7.03 -22.95 -10.84
N THR A 193 7.26 -24.10 -10.18
CA THR A 193 8.59 -24.53 -9.75
C THR A 193 9.56 -24.60 -10.92
N GLY A 194 10.79 -24.16 -10.75
CA GLY A 194 11.83 -24.16 -11.79
C GLY A 194 11.69 -23.07 -12.84
N SER A 195 10.76 -22.11 -12.66
CA SER A 195 10.56 -20.99 -13.58
C SER A 195 11.52 -19.81 -13.32
N GLU A 196 11.31 -18.73 -14.04
CA GLU A 196 12.13 -17.52 -13.97
C GLU A 196 11.25 -16.30 -13.64
N VAL A 197 11.76 -15.44 -12.76
CA VAL A 197 11.24 -14.09 -12.51
C VAL A 197 12.26 -13.08 -13.00
N LEU A 198 11.84 -12.17 -13.87
CA LEU A 198 12.68 -11.14 -14.46
C LEU A 198 12.35 -9.78 -13.88
N ILE A 199 13.36 -9.08 -13.37
CA ILE A 199 13.29 -7.69 -13.00
C ILE A 199 14.02 -6.88 -14.07
N SER A 200 13.37 -5.92 -14.67
CA SER A 200 14.02 -5.03 -15.63
C SER A 200 13.73 -3.56 -15.34
N THR A 201 14.62 -2.68 -15.81
CA THR A 201 14.45 -1.23 -15.64
C THR A 201 14.42 -0.55 -17.00
N LYS A 202 13.58 0.49 -17.10
CA LYS A 202 13.50 1.34 -18.29
C LYS A 202 13.35 2.80 -17.91
N LEU A 203 14.20 3.64 -18.49
CA LEU A 203 14.13 5.09 -18.27
C LEU A 203 13.29 5.76 -19.36
N TYR A 204 12.41 6.63 -18.92
CA TYR A 204 11.69 7.60 -19.73
C TYR A 204 12.05 9.01 -19.27
N GLU A 205 11.58 10.02 -19.94
CA GLU A 205 11.87 11.42 -19.61
C GLU A 205 11.49 11.78 -18.16
N MET A 206 10.28 11.39 -17.73
CA MET A 206 9.74 11.69 -16.41
C MET A 206 9.71 10.51 -15.45
N TRP A 207 9.98 9.29 -15.93
CA TRP A 207 9.75 8.05 -15.18
C TRP A 207 10.93 7.09 -15.25
N CYS A 208 11.28 6.52 -14.13
CA CYS A 208 12.00 5.26 -14.06
C CYS A 208 10.99 4.15 -13.84
N VAL A 209 10.94 3.18 -14.75
CA VAL A 209 10.02 2.05 -14.67
C VAL A 209 10.79 0.82 -14.23
N ILE A 210 10.36 0.21 -13.13
CA ILE A 210 10.82 -1.09 -12.67
C ILE A 210 9.74 -2.10 -13.05
N ALA A 211 10.06 -3.08 -13.87
CA ALA A 211 9.16 -4.14 -14.28
C ALA A 211 9.54 -5.45 -13.56
N VAL A 212 8.56 -6.09 -12.93
CA VAL A 212 8.67 -7.44 -12.36
C VAL A 212 7.79 -8.36 -13.19
N SER A 213 8.42 -9.28 -13.91
CA SER A 213 7.76 -10.21 -14.83
C SER A 213 7.84 -11.64 -14.29
N ASP A 214 6.72 -12.33 -14.24
CA ASP A 214 6.61 -13.72 -13.86
C ASP A 214 6.07 -14.59 -15.00
N ARG A 215 6.26 -15.91 -14.89
CA ARG A 215 5.67 -16.91 -15.78
C ARG A 215 4.58 -17.71 -15.08
N GLY A 216 3.81 -17.03 -14.24
CA GLY A 216 2.75 -17.60 -13.45
C GLY A 216 1.47 -17.86 -14.25
N ARG A 217 0.40 -18.07 -13.52
CA ARG A 217 -0.93 -18.35 -14.09
C ARG A 217 -1.53 -17.21 -14.90
N GLY A 218 -1.01 -15.99 -14.73
CA GLY A 218 -1.61 -14.77 -15.29
C GLY A 218 -2.89 -14.36 -14.57
N ILE A 219 -3.44 -13.23 -15.00
CA ILE A 219 -4.62 -12.56 -14.43
C ILE A 219 -5.57 -12.25 -15.56
N SER A 220 -6.86 -12.53 -15.41
CA SER A 220 -7.85 -12.19 -16.42
C SER A 220 -8.11 -10.68 -16.48
N GLU A 221 -8.48 -10.18 -17.65
CA GLU A 221 -8.75 -8.75 -17.86
C GLU A 221 -9.82 -8.20 -16.91
N GLU A 222 -10.82 -9.01 -16.58
CA GLU A 222 -11.90 -8.66 -15.65
C GLU A 222 -11.42 -8.50 -14.19
N GLU A 223 -10.33 -9.18 -13.83
CA GLU A 223 -9.77 -9.18 -12.47
C GLU A 223 -8.73 -8.06 -12.26
N ILE A 224 -8.07 -7.60 -13.33
CA ILE A 224 -7.03 -6.55 -13.26
C ILE A 224 -7.47 -5.31 -12.47
N PRO A 225 -8.67 -4.74 -12.64
CA PRO A 225 -9.10 -3.59 -11.83
C PRO A 225 -9.27 -3.90 -10.35
N LYS A 226 -9.51 -5.17 -9.99
CA LYS A 226 -9.86 -5.61 -8.64
C LYS A 226 -8.65 -6.01 -7.81
N ILE A 227 -7.55 -6.50 -8.44
CA ILE A 227 -6.38 -7.04 -7.74
C ILE A 227 -5.69 -6.03 -6.81
N PHE A 228 -5.89 -4.74 -7.04
CA PHE A 228 -5.41 -3.66 -6.17
C PHE A 228 -6.40 -3.28 -5.06
N GLY A 229 -7.50 -4.03 -4.91
CA GLY A 229 -8.46 -3.87 -3.83
C GLY A 229 -7.94 -4.45 -2.52
N ARG A 230 -8.43 -3.90 -1.38
CA ARG A 230 -8.11 -4.43 -0.04
C ARG A 230 -8.76 -5.79 0.15
N PHE A 231 -7.98 -6.75 0.67
CA PHE A 231 -8.45 -8.12 0.95
C PHE A 231 -8.98 -8.85 -0.29
N TYR A 232 -8.66 -8.32 -1.49
CA TYR A 232 -9.10 -8.94 -2.71
C TYR A 232 -8.21 -10.12 -3.07
N ARG A 233 -8.86 -11.25 -3.39
CA ARG A 233 -8.22 -12.47 -3.90
C ARG A 233 -9.17 -13.14 -4.89
N GLU A 234 -8.64 -13.53 -6.04
CA GLU A 234 -9.39 -14.35 -6.99
C GLU A 234 -9.83 -15.66 -6.33
N LYS A 235 -11.02 -16.16 -6.69
CA LYS A 235 -11.58 -17.40 -6.11
C LYS A 235 -10.65 -18.60 -6.25
N GLU A 236 -9.95 -18.68 -7.35
CA GLU A 236 -9.06 -19.80 -7.69
C GLU A 236 -7.77 -19.84 -6.87
N VAL A 237 -7.37 -18.73 -6.24
CA VAL A 237 -6.17 -18.64 -5.39
C VAL A 237 -6.50 -18.50 -3.90
N GLN A 238 -7.74 -18.75 -3.50
CA GLN A 238 -8.14 -18.64 -2.09
C GLN A 238 -7.41 -19.65 -1.19
N GLN A 239 -6.95 -20.77 -1.75
CA GLN A 239 -6.19 -21.82 -1.02
C GLN A 239 -4.70 -21.47 -0.85
N GLU A 240 -4.17 -20.54 -1.64
CA GLU A 240 -2.78 -20.11 -1.53
C GLU A 240 -2.58 -19.25 -0.27
N GLU A 241 -1.36 -19.14 0.25
CA GLU A 241 -1.05 -18.26 1.38
C GLU A 241 -1.27 -16.77 1.01
N GLY A 242 -1.76 -15.96 1.96
CA GLY A 242 -1.85 -14.51 1.81
C GLY A 242 -3.25 -13.96 2.06
N VAL A 243 -3.33 -12.65 2.29
CA VAL A 243 -4.54 -11.95 2.75
C VAL A 243 -5.10 -10.97 1.72
N GLY A 244 -4.42 -10.78 0.58
CA GLY A 244 -4.89 -9.87 -0.47
C GLY A 244 -4.63 -8.38 -0.15
N ILE A 245 -3.56 -8.08 0.57
CA ILE A 245 -3.17 -6.69 0.91
C ILE A 245 -1.92 -6.24 0.13
N GLY A 246 -1.08 -7.17 -0.32
CA GLY A 246 0.22 -6.84 -0.91
C GLY A 246 0.15 -5.88 -2.09
N LEU A 247 -0.69 -6.15 -3.10
CA LEU A 247 -0.84 -5.27 -4.27
C LEU A 247 -1.50 -3.93 -3.93
N TYR A 248 -2.44 -3.92 -2.99
CA TYR A 248 -2.99 -2.67 -2.46
C TYR A 248 -1.89 -1.80 -1.84
N LEU A 249 -1.02 -2.41 -1.01
CA LEU A 249 0.11 -1.74 -0.38
C LEU A 249 1.08 -1.16 -1.42
N VAL A 250 1.42 -1.93 -2.45
CA VAL A 250 2.25 -1.46 -3.57
C VAL A 250 1.66 -0.20 -4.21
N ARG A 251 0.37 -0.21 -4.53
CA ARG A 251 -0.31 0.93 -5.13
C ARG A 251 -0.25 2.17 -4.23
N GLU A 252 -0.56 2.02 -2.94
CA GLU A 252 -0.57 3.14 -1.99
C GLU A 252 0.83 3.74 -1.78
N ILE A 253 1.88 2.89 -1.70
CA ILE A 253 3.26 3.35 -1.59
C ILE A 253 3.64 4.18 -2.81
N LEU A 254 3.48 3.63 -4.01
CA LEU A 254 3.86 4.31 -5.24
C LEU A 254 3.09 5.62 -5.44
N GLN A 255 1.79 5.68 -5.09
CA GLN A 255 1.01 6.91 -5.15
C GLN A 255 1.53 7.99 -4.20
N LYS A 256 1.95 7.60 -2.98
CA LYS A 256 2.54 8.55 -2.01
C LYS A 256 3.91 9.06 -2.46
N GLU A 257 4.63 8.30 -3.26
CA GLU A 257 5.90 8.69 -3.88
C GLU A 257 5.71 9.52 -5.15
N GLY A 258 4.46 9.81 -5.55
CA GLY A 258 4.13 10.52 -6.77
C GLY A 258 4.20 9.65 -8.03
N GLY A 259 4.34 8.33 -7.85
CA GLY A 259 4.37 7.32 -8.91
C GLY A 259 3.04 6.57 -9.06
N PHE A 260 3.05 5.47 -9.80
CA PHE A 260 1.91 4.59 -9.98
C PHE A 260 2.34 3.20 -10.46
N ILE A 261 1.40 2.24 -10.42
CA ILE A 261 1.60 0.87 -10.91
C ILE A 261 0.67 0.56 -12.08
N LYS A 262 1.18 -0.20 -13.05
CA LYS A 262 0.40 -0.86 -14.11
C LYS A 262 0.67 -2.35 -14.11
N VAL A 263 -0.22 -3.12 -14.70
CA VAL A 263 -0.06 -4.55 -14.92
C VAL A 263 -0.44 -4.92 -16.33
N ASN A 264 0.39 -5.76 -16.94
CA ASN A 264 0.11 -6.44 -18.20
C ASN A 264 0.09 -7.93 -17.89
N SER A 265 -1.00 -8.61 -18.15
CA SER A 265 -1.12 -10.04 -17.83
C SER A 265 -2.03 -10.74 -18.82
N GLU A 266 -1.73 -12.01 -19.04
CA GLU A 266 -2.54 -12.91 -19.87
C GLU A 266 -2.62 -14.27 -19.18
N VAL A 267 -3.82 -14.81 -19.04
CA VAL A 267 -4.05 -16.10 -18.39
C VAL A 267 -3.21 -17.19 -19.07
N GLY A 268 -2.44 -17.92 -18.27
CA GLY A 268 -1.53 -18.99 -18.72
C GLY A 268 -0.19 -18.53 -19.25
N LYS A 269 0.09 -17.21 -19.35
CA LYS A 269 1.39 -16.68 -19.81
C LYS A 269 2.19 -15.96 -18.73
N GLY A 270 1.54 -15.56 -17.63
CA GLY A 270 2.16 -14.82 -16.55
C GLY A 270 1.75 -13.35 -16.51
N SER A 271 2.42 -12.59 -15.65
CA SER A 271 2.12 -11.19 -15.41
C SER A 271 3.39 -10.35 -15.41
N THR A 272 3.25 -9.08 -15.80
CA THR A 272 4.30 -8.07 -15.68
C THR A 272 3.73 -6.87 -14.94
N PHE A 273 4.24 -6.61 -13.74
CA PHE A 273 3.92 -5.43 -12.95
C PHE A 273 4.94 -4.33 -13.22
N LEU A 274 4.47 -3.13 -13.54
CA LEU A 274 5.26 -1.98 -13.95
C LEU A 274 5.13 -0.88 -12.90
N CYS A 275 6.16 -0.67 -12.09
CA CYS A 275 6.25 0.40 -11.11
C CYS A 275 6.85 1.65 -11.75
N TYR A 276 6.10 2.73 -11.81
CA TYR A 276 6.53 4.02 -12.33
C TYR A 276 6.94 4.91 -11.17
N LEU A 277 8.23 5.19 -11.06
CA LEU A 277 8.80 6.11 -10.07
C LEU A 277 9.18 7.44 -10.74
N PRO A 278 8.95 8.61 -10.10
CA PRO A 278 9.44 9.89 -10.62
C PRO A 278 10.96 9.89 -10.79
N ARG A 279 11.44 10.69 -11.74
CA ARG A 279 12.87 10.76 -12.05
C ARG A 279 13.51 12.10 -11.62
#